data_9a3ba2de4f9b788b37b6b09beae537f3
#
_entry.id   9a3ba2de4f9b788b37b6b09beae537f3
#
_cell.length_a   1.000
_cell.length_b   1.000
_cell.length_c   1.000
_cell.angle_alpha   90.00
_cell.angle_beta   90.00
_cell.angle_gamma   90.00
#
_symmetry.space_group_name_H-M   'P 1'
#
loop_
_entity.id
_entity.type
_entity.pdbx_description
1 polymer ?
#
loop_
_entity_poly.entity_id
_entity_poly.type
_entity_poly.pdbx_seq_one_letter_code
_entity_poly.pdbx_strand_id
1 'polypeptide(L)'
;MTAEQAWPWPQTMDALQAAPASHRLLIENDRVRVLDVVIEPGASEPEHTHQAPSVMMVDEPARIRYYQAGMLLFEAPARPEQSPGVRIRWMEPEGPHYVENIDQRRYHAIRIELK
;
A
#
# COMPACT_ATOMS: atom_id res chain seq x y z
N MET A 1 13.81 -9.94 -18.72
CA MET A 1 14.26 -8.98 -17.69
C MET A 1 15.57 -8.39 -18.12
N THR A 2 15.67 -7.13 -18.08
CA THR A 2 16.87 -6.41 -18.38
C THR A 2 17.38 -5.71 -17.13
N ALA A 3 18.58 -5.12 -17.17
CA ALA A 3 19.17 -4.48 -16.00
C ALA A 3 18.28 -3.34 -15.45
N GLU A 4 17.58 -2.63 -16.31
CA GLU A 4 16.69 -1.55 -15.91
C GLU A 4 15.46 -2.03 -15.12
N GLN A 5 15.19 -3.34 -15.17
CA GLN A 5 14.12 -3.94 -14.38
C GLN A 5 14.61 -4.46 -13.03
N ALA A 6 15.91 -4.36 -12.79
CA ALA A 6 16.45 -4.69 -11.48
C ALA A 6 15.89 -3.70 -10.45
N TRP A 7 15.57 -4.25 -9.27
CA TRP A 7 15.00 -3.46 -8.19
C TRP A 7 16.16 -2.79 -7.43
N PRO A 8 16.27 -1.45 -7.46
CA PRO A 8 17.44 -0.78 -6.87
C PRO A 8 17.37 -0.57 -5.36
N TRP A 9 16.22 -0.79 -4.75
CA TRP A 9 16.03 -0.50 -3.33
C TRP A 9 16.29 -1.74 -2.48
N PRO A 10 16.85 -1.55 -1.25
CA PRO A 10 17.15 -2.68 -0.38
C PRO A 10 15.89 -3.35 0.17
N GLN A 11 16.01 -4.63 0.52
CA GLN A 11 14.91 -5.38 1.10
C GLN A 11 14.45 -4.81 2.44
N THR A 12 15.31 -4.05 3.13
CA THR A 12 14.92 -3.38 4.37
C THR A 12 13.86 -2.30 4.16
N MET A 13 13.65 -1.84 2.93
CA MET A 13 12.57 -0.92 2.60
C MET A 13 11.26 -1.63 2.25
N ASP A 14 11.26 -2.95 2.14
CA ASP A 14 10.02 -3.68 1.91
C ASP A 14 8.99 -3.36 3.00
N ALA A 15 7.72 -3.31 2.60
CA ALA A 15 6.63 -2.87 3.48
C ALA A 15 6.58 -3.61 4.82
N LEU A 16 6.83 -4.92 4.83
CA LEU A 16 6.79 -5.69 6.08
C LEU A 16 7.94 -5.31 7.01
N GLN A 17 9.09 -4.91 6.48
CA GLN A 17 10.23 -4.53 7.29
C GLN A 17 10.20 -3.04 7.66
N ALA A 18 9.84 -2.19 6.71
CA ALA A 18 9.92 -0.74 6.89
C ALA A 18 8.65 -0.16 7.52
N ALA A 19 7.49 -0.75 7.30
CA ALA A 19 6.20 -0.25 7.78
C ALA A 19 5.36 -1.38 8.43
N PRO A 20 5.90 -2.07 9.45
CA PRO A 20 5.19 -3.20 10.05
C PRO A 20 3.93 -2.79 10.81
N ALA A 21 3.81 -1.53 11.24
CA ALA A 21 2.62 -1.08 11.95
C ALA A 21 1.40 -0.99 11.04
N SER A 22 1.61 -0.80 9.72
CA SER A 22 0.51 -0.70 8.76
C SER A 22 0.37 -1.92 7.86
N HIS A 23 1.33 -2.84 7.88
CA HIS A 23 1.32 -4.03 7.03
C HIS A 23 1.51 -5.29 7.86
N ARG A 24 0.56 -6.21 7.77
CA ARG A 24 0.63 -7.48 8.49
C ARG A 24 0.52 -8.63 7.49
N LEU A 25 1.45 -9.58 7.57
CA LEU A 25 1.44 -10.76 6.70
C LEU A 25 0.30 -11.69 7.11
N LEU A 26 -0.55 -12.04 6.15
CA LEU A 26 -1.67 -12.98 6.35
C LEU A 26 -1.36 -14.36 5.75
N ILE A 27 -0.86 -14.39 4.52
CA ILE A 27 -0.56 -15.61 3.79
C ILE A 27 0.70 -15.37 2.97
N GLU A 28 1.58 -16.37 2.94
CA GLU A 28 2.71 -16.33 2.02
C GLU A 28 3.03 -17.74 1.53
N ASN A 29 3.24 -17.85 0.23
CA ASN A 29 3.72 -19.07 -0.41
C ASN A 29 4.60 -18.67 -1.60
N ASP A 30 4.92 -19.64 -2.47
CA ASP A 30 5.79 -19.36 -3.61
C ASP A 30 5.12 -18.55 -4.73
N ARG A 31 3.82 -18.27 -4.62
CA ARG A 31 3.06 -17.56 -5.66
C ARG A 31 2.58 -16.20 -5.24
N VAL A 32 2.23 -16.04 -3.97
CA VAL A 32 1.63 -14.81 -3.47
C VAL A 32 2.13 -14.48 -2.07
N ARG A 33 2.01 -13.20 -1.73
CA ARG A 33 2.16 -12.71 -0.37
C ARG A 33 0.95 -11.79 -0.12
N VAL A 34 0.13 -12.12 0.86
CA VAL A 34 -1.11 -11.39 1.16
C VAL A 34 -0.90 -10.57 2.42
N LEU A 35 -1.11 -9.28 2.31
CA LEU A 35 -0.91 -8.33 3.40
C LEU A 35 -2.23 -7.70 3.81
N ASP A 36 -2.42 -7.58 5.13
CA ASP A 36 -3.47 -6.76 5.72
C ASP A 36 -2.89 -5.35 5.89
N VAL A 37 -3.55 -4.34 5.31
CA VAL A 37 -3.07 -2.95 5.34
C VAL A 37 -4.05 -2.12 6.14
N VAL A 38 -3.55 -1.53 7.24
CA VAL A 38 -4.37 -0.67 8.11
C VAL A 38 -3.61 0.62 8.36
N ILE A 39 -4.27 1.75 8.10
CA ILE A 39 -3.71 3.06 8.45
C ILE A 39 -4.75 3.77 9.30
N GLU A 40 -4.44 3.94 10.59
CA GLU A 40 -5.36 4.56 11.53
C GLU A 40 -5.60 6.03 11.23
N PRO A 41 -6.72 6.61 11.68
CA PRO A 41 -6.98 8.03 11.48
C PRO A 41 -5.83 8.90 11.95
N GLY A 42 -5.37 9.80 11.09
CA GLY A 42 -4.28 10.71 11.40
C GLY A 42 -2.89 10.11 11.34
N ALA A 43 -2.76 8.81 11.10
CA ALA A 43 -1.46 8.15 11.05
C ALA A 43 -0.81 8.32 9.67
N SER A 44 0.52 8.30 9.67
CA SER A 44 1.34 8.29 8.47
C SER A 44 2.26 7.09 8.53
N GLU A 45 2.42 6.39 7.41
CA GLU A 45 3.32 5.24 7.33
C GLU A 45 4.77 5.67 7.21
N PRO A 46 5.72 4.88 7.70
CA PRO A 46 7.12 5.03 7.27
C PRO A 46 7.24 4.76 5.76
N GLU A 47 8.23 5.40 5.13
CA GLU A 47 8.54 5.16 3.73
C GLU A 47 8.91 3.69 3.51
N HIS A 48 8.32 3.09 2.46
CA HIS A 48 8.52 1.68 2.15
C HIS A 48 8.32 1.43 0.66
N THR A 49 8.61 0.19 0.24
CA THR A 49 8.47 -0.23 -1.15
C THR A 49 7.60 -1.48 -1.26
N HIS A 50 7.04 -1.70 -2.45
CA HIS A 50 6.41 -2.96 -2.85
C HIS A 50 7.03 -3.40 -4.16
N GLN A 51 7.91 -4.38 -4.12
CA GLN A 51 8.61 -4.85 -5.31
C GLN A 51 7.70 -5.62 -6.27
N ALA A 52 6.75 -6.37 -5.73
CA ALA A 52 5.86 -7.18 -6.54
C ALA A 52 4.64 -6.38 -7.02
N PRO A 53 4.15 -6.65 -8.24
CA PRO A 53 2.85 -6.14 -8.64
C PRO A 53 1.77 -6.74 -7.77
N SER A 54 0.65 -6.03 -7.60
CA SER A 54 -0.35 -6.42 -6.62
C SER A 54 -1.77 -6.16 -7.10
N VAL A 55 -2.69 -6.92 -6.53
CA VAL A 55 -4.12 -6.58 -6.54
C VAL A 55 -4.44 -6.02 -5.15
N MET A 56 -5.02 -4.84 -5.10
CA MET A 56 -5.49 -4.25 -3.84
C MET A 56 -7.00 -4.29 -3.76
N MET A 57 -7.51 -4.72 -2.61
CA MET A 57 -8.93 -4.77 -2.31
C MET A 57 -9.17 -3.82 -1.14
N VAL A 58 -9.73 -2.64 -1.42
CA VAL A 58 -9.98 -1.61 -0.40
C VAL A 58 -11.42 -1.72 0.06
N ASP A 59 -11.63 -2.15 1.29
CA ASP A 59 -12.97 -2.30 1.87
C ASP A 59 -13.35 -1.14 2.80
N GLU A 60 -12.35 -0.46 3.39
CA GLU A 60 -12.60 0.72 4.21
C GLU A 60 -11.78 1.89 3.65
N PRO A 61 -12.33 2.62 2.66
CA PRO A 61 -11.63 3.76 2.11
C PRO A 61 -11.63 4.95 3.07
N ALA A 62 -10.59 5.77 2.99
CA ALA A 62 -10.45 6.99 3.75
C ALA A 62 -9.81 8.06 2.86
N ARG A 63 -9.91 9.32 3.28
CA ARG A 63 -9.18 10.38 2.62
C ARG A 63 -7.69 10.20 2.94
N ILE A 64 -6.89 10.02 1.91
CA ILE A 64 -5.45 9.78 2.07
C ILE A 64 -4.65 10.74 1.20
N ARG A 65 -3.41 10.98 1.63
CA ARG A 65 -2.39 11.63 0.82
C ARG A 65 -1.30 10.61 0.51
N TYR A 66 -0.92 10.55 -0.75
CA TYR A 66 0.10 9.65 -1.25
C TYR A 66 1.36 10.45 -1.55
N TYR A 67 2.47 10.06 -0.94
CA TYR A 67 3.77 10.72 -1.10
C TYR A 67 4.74 9.77 -1.78
N GLN A 68 5.52 10.30 -2.71
CA GLN A 68 6.55 9.55 -3.40
C GLN A 68 7.82 10.40 -3.44
N ALA A 69 8.95 9.82 -3.05
CA ALA A 69 10.22 10.52 -2.94
C ALA A 69 10.10 11.80 -2.09
N GLY A 70 9.32 11.75 -1.03
CA GLY A 70 9.11 12.85 -0.11
C GLY A 70 8.15 13.94 -0.59
N MET A 71 7.56 13.79 -1.78
CA MET A 71 6.68 14.79 -2.37
C MET A 71 5.25 14.30 -2.43
N LEU A 72 4.30 15.17 -2.12
CA LEU A 72 2.88 14.86 -2.27
C LEU A 72 2.55 14.64 -3.75
N LEU A 73 2.13 13.42 -4.10
CA LEU A 73 1.78 13.08 -5.46
C LEU A 73 0.29 13.30 -5.74
N PHE A 74 -0.57 12.86 -4.83
CA PHE A 74 -2.01 13.09 -4.95
C PHE A 74 -2.71 12.91 -3.60
N GLU A 75 -3.95 13.40 -3.56
CA GLU A 75 -4.88 13.16 -2.45
C GLU A 75 -6.07 12.41 -3.01
N ALA A 76 -6.45 11.31 -2.35
CA ALA A 76 -7.60 10.51 -2.77
C ALA A 76 -8.75 10.69 -1.77
N PRO A 77 -9.98 10.89 -2.26
CA PRO A 77 -11.16 11.01 -1.40
C PRO A 77 -11.64 9.64 -0.92
N ALA A 78 -12.37 9.62 0.20
CA ALA A 78 -12.98 8.40 0.72
C ALA A 78 -14.14 7.92 -0.16
N ARG A 79 -15.18 8.71 -0.30
CA ARG A 79 -16.39 8.48 -1.11
C ARG A 79 -17.01 7.09 -0.98
N PRO A 80 -17.16 6.54 0.25
CA PRO A 80 -17.75 5.20 0.40
C PRO A 80 -19.21 5.15 -0.05
N GLU A 81 -19.94 6.25 0.04
CA GLU A 81 -21.35 6.33 -0.37
C GLU A 81 -21.53 6.29 -1.88
N GLN A 82 -20.49 6.67 -2.66
CA GLN A 82 -20.53 6.67 -4.12
C GLN A 82 -20.02 5.35 -4.69
N SER A 83 -19.29 4.60 -3.91
CA SER A 83 -18.68 3.32 -4.30
C SER A 83 -18.79 2.34 -3.16
N PRO A 84 -20.00 1.90 -2.81
CA PRO A 84 -20.16 0.94 -1.72
C PRO A 84 -19.51 -0.39 -2.09
N GLY A 85 -19.01 -1.09 -1.08
CA GLY A 85 -18.37 -2.38 -1.25
C GLY A 85 -16.87 -2.24 -1.50
N VAL A 86 -16.27 -3.35 -1.88
CA VAL A 86 -14.83 -3.45 -2.06
C VAL A 86 -14.42 -2.82 -3.38
N ARG A 87 -13.40 -1.97 -3.34
CA ARG A 87 -12.76 -1.42 -4.53
C ARG A 87 -11.55 -2.27 -4.86
N ILE A 88 -11.44 -2.72 -6.10
CA ILE A 88 -10.36 -3.58 -6.56
C ILE A 88 -9.49 -2.81 -7.55
N ARG A 89 -8.18 -2.80 -7.31
CA ARG A 89 -7.22 -2.06 -8.14
C ARG A 89 -6.01 -2.91 -8.44
N TRP A 90 -5.46 -2.74 -9.62
CA TRP A 90 -4.14 -3.25 -9.95
C TRP A 90 -3.09 -2.23 -9.55
N MET A 91 -2.02 -2.69 -8.91
CA MET A 91 -0.91 -1.84 -8.49
C MET A 91 0.38 -2.35 -9.14
N GLU A 92 1.02 -1.50 -9.91
CA GLU A 92 2.38 -1.78 -10.39
C GLU A 92 3.36 -1.76 -9.21
N PRO A 93 4.57 -2.32 -9.38
CA PRO A 93 5.59 -2.18 -8.35
C PRO A 93 5.78 -0.73 -7.94
N GLU A 94 5.94 -0.49 -6.64
CA GLU A 94 6.03 0.85 -6.10
C GLU A 94 7.38 1.05 -5.40
N GLY A 95 8.15 2.03 -5.87
CA GLY A 95 9.35 2.48 -5.19
C GLY A 95 9.03 3.19 -3.87
N PRO A 96 10.00 3.89 -3.28
CA PRO A 96 9.80 4.51 -1.98
C PRO A 96 8.61 5.47 -1.95
N HIS A 97 7.67 5.17 -1.08
CA HIS A 97 6.44 5.95 -0.91
C HIS A 97 5.89 5.76 0.49
N TYR A 98 4.96 6.62 0.87
CA TYR A 98 4.15 6.41 2.07
C TYR A 98 2.79 7.08 1.90
N VAL A 99 1.85 6.64 2.74
CA VAL A 99 0.47 7.13 2.75
C VAL A 99 0.19 7.74 4.12
N GLU A 100 -0.48 8.88 4.10
CA GLU A 100 -1.00 9.52 5.30
C GLU A 100 -2.52 9.47 5.27
N ASN A 101 -3.12 8.98 6.34
CA ASN A 101 -4.58 9.00 6.50
C ASN A 101 -4.99 10.33 7.12
N ILE A 102 -5.61 11.19 6.33
CA ILE A 102 -6.05 12.52 6.78
C ILE A 102 -7.54 12.55 7.12
N ASP A 103 -8.15 11.38 7.25
CA ASP A 103 -9.56 11.24 7.58
C ASP A 103 -9.74 10.94 9.07
N GLN A 104 -10.99 10.91 9.51
CA GLN A 104 -11.38 10.51 10.85
C GLN A 104 -11.75 9.02 10.91
N ARG A 105 -11.72 8.32 9.77
CA ARG A 105 -12.00 6.89 9.65
C ARG A 105 -10.72 6.13 9.32
N ARG A 106 -10.68 4.87 9.73
CA ARG A 106 -9.58 3.97 9.42
C ARG A 106 -9.56 3.66 7.92
N TYR A 107 -8.37 3.54 7.36
CA TYR A 107 -8.18 2.98 6.03
C TYR A 107 -7.83 1.51 6.17
N HIS A 108 -8.51 0.64 5.41
CA HIS A 108 -8.21 -0.78 5.40
C HIS A 108 -8.23 -1.33 3.98
N ALA A 109 -7.26 -2.18 3.69
CA ALA A 109 -7.16 -2.88 2.41
C ALA A 109 -6.50 -4.24 2.62
N ILE A 110 -6.77 -5.15 1.68
CA ILE A 110 -6.01 -6.38 1.52
C ILE A 110 -5.17 -6.21 0.27
N ARG A 111 -3.87 -6.46 0.38
CA ARG A 111 -2.95 -6.37 -0.74
C ARG A 111 -2.42 -7.75 -1.08
N ILE A 112 -2.68 -8.20 -2.30
CA ILE A 112 -2.23 -9.51 -2.80
C ILE A 112 -1.06 -9.25 -3.73
N GLU A 113 0.15 -9.52 -3.26
CA GLU A 113 1.37 -9.38 -4.05
C GLU A 113 1.63 -10.65 -4.84
N LEU A 114 1.88 -10.51 -6.13
CA LEU A 114 2.09 -11.63 -7.05
C LEU A 114 3.59 -11.84 -7.25
N LYS A 115 4.05 -13.03 -6.92
CA LYS A 115 5.48 -13.39 -7.05
C LYS A 115 5.82 -13.89 -8.43
#